data_d5f7d0ae11fac360e70aa7f54cc5f817
#
_entry.id   d5f7d0ae11fac360e70aa7f54cc5f817
#
_cell.length_a   1.000
_cell.length_b   1.000
_cell.length_c   1.000
_cell.angle_alpha   90.00
_cell.angle_beta   90.00
_cell.angle_gamma   90.00
#
_symmetry.space_group_name_H-M   'P 1'
#
loop_
_entity.id
_entity.type
_entity.pdbx_description
1 polymer ?
#
loop_
_entity_poly.entity_id
_entity_poly.type
_entity_poly.pdbx_seq_one_letter_code
_entity_poly.pdbx_strand_id
1 'polypeptide(L)'
;MCGIVGYVGKRQAYPILIKGLHRLEYRGYDSAGLALVNREGVLNVFKSKGKVADLEHFVESKDLDGTIGIAHTRWATHGEPNDINAHPHYSDSGNIALIHNGIIENYRVLKEALIENGYTFKSDTDTEVLVNLIEYIRTSNNCTLLEAVQQALKQVIGAYAIAVVEKGNQDQIIAARRSSPMVIGIGDKEFFLASDAASIVEYTDKIVYVNDGEVVVMDRNHPLKIVTLDNQESKIDIKKLQLSISQLEKGGYPHFMLKEIFEQPKTIVDCIRGRINPETYDVILSGIMDNRERFLNARRIIFVACGTSWHASLIGEYLIEDFCRIPVEVEYASEFRYRNPVIYPDDIVIAVSQSGETADTLAAIELAKQNGAFVYGICNVIGSSIARATDSGTYIHVGPEIGVASTKAFTGQVTVLTMLALMIARVKGTIDQECSRKIAKHLLNLPAVLEEVLRLNDRIADFSKIFTYAHNFIYLGRGYNYPTALEGALKLKEISYIHAEGYPAAEMKHGPIALIDAEMPTIAIATPDHTYEKTASNIEEIKARGGKVITVIAKGDEQVRKSSDYFIEVPVVAECLMPIVVSVPLQLLAYHIAVNKGRDVDQPRNLAKSVTVE
;
A
#
# COMPACT_ATOMS: atom_id res chain seq x y z
N MET A 1 0.17 4.77 8.53
CA MET A 1 -0.32 5.98 7.81
C MET A 1 -1.65 6.41 8.39
N CYS A 2 -1.92 7.71 8.46
CA CYS A 2 -3.13 8.25 9.07
C CYS A 2 -4.31 8.32 8.09
N GLY A 3 -5.56 8.35 8.62
CA GLY A 3 -6.77 8.56 7.85
C GLY A 3 -7.34 9.97 8.06
N ILE A 4 -7.65 10.68 6.99
CA ILE A 4 -8.33 11.99 7.01
C ILE A 4 -9.73 11.83 6.44
N VAL A 5 -10.73 12.39 7.14
CA VAL A 5 -12.11 12.57 6.65
C VAL A 5 -12.57 13.97 7.00
N GLY A 6 -13.23 14.66 6.06
CA GLY A 6 -13.87 15.94 6.28
C GLY A 6 -15.22 15.99 5.59
N TYR A 7 -16.14 16.76 6.14
CA TYR A 7 -17.46 16.96 5.59
C TYR A 7 -17.97 18.38 5.83
N VAL A 8 -18.52 18.97 4.81
CA VAL A 8 -19.29 20.21 4.89
C VAL A 8 -20.53 20.11 3.99
N GLY A 9 -21.71 20.36 4.56
CA GLY A 9 -22.95 20.23 3.79
C GLY A 9 -24.20 20.46 4.60
N LYS A 10 -25.28 19.71 4.28
CA LYS A 10 -26.60 19.86 4.92
C LYS A 10 -26.88 18.81 5.99
N ARG A 11 -26.16 17.68 5.92
CA ARG A 11 -26.37 16.54 6.83
C ARG A 11 -25.60 16.70 8.11
N GLN A 12 -25.94 15.92 9.13
CA GLN A 12 -25.11 15.79 10.32
C GLN A 12 -23.74 15.24 9.93
N ALA A 13 -22.67 15.93 10.35
CA ALA A 13 -21.30 15.58 9.99
C ALA A 13 -20.82 14.32 10.73
N TYR A 14 -21.16 14.17 12.01
CA TYR A 14 -20.67 13.10 12.87
C TYR A 14 -20.84 11.68 12.26
N PRO A 15 -22.03 11.24 11.80
CA PRO A 15 -22.20 9.90 11.24
C PRO A 15 -21.36 9.66 9.97
N ILE A 16 -21.15 10.70 9.17
CA ILE A 16 -20.34 10.63 7.95
C ILE A 16 -18.86 10.48 8.30
N LEU A 17 -18.40 11.30 9.25
CA LEU A 17 -17.01 11.30 9.70
C LEU A 17 -16.62 9.97 10.34
N ILE A 18 -17.42 9.47 11.29
CA ILE A 18 -17.16 8.21 11.99
C ILE A 18 -17.16 7.02 11.02
N LYS A 19 -18.14 6.94 10.13
CA LYS A 19 -18.20 5.88 9.12
C LYS A 19 -17.00 5.93 8.17
N GLY A 20 -16.57 7.13 7.80
CA GLY A 20 -15.37 7.36 7.01
C GLY A 20 -14.10 6.90 7.76
N LEU A 21 -13.98 7.21 9.06
CA LEU A 21 -12.85 6.76 9.87
C LEU A 21 -12.80 5.23 10.00
N HIS A 22 -13.93 4.54 10.24
CA HIS A 22 -13.95 3.07 10.25
C HIS A 22 -13.42 2.45 8.96
N ARG A 23 -13.73 3.08 7.82
CA ARG A 23 -13.21 2.64 6.52
C ARG A 23 -11.74 2.94 6.30
N LEU A 24 -11.16 3.85 7.08
CA LEU A 24 -9.74 4.21 7.01
C LEU A 24 -8.91 3.63 8.16
N GLU A 25 -9.52 2.89 9.08
CA GLU A 25 -8.85 2.37 10.28
C GLU A 25 -7.67 1.44 9.93
N TYR A 26 -7.73 0.74 8.79
CA TYR A 26 -6.60 -0.04 8.27
C TYR A 26 -5.33 0.79 7.97
N ARG A 27 -5.48 2.12 7.87
CA ARG A 27 -4.36 3.06 7.66
C ARG A 27 -3.69 3.51 8.95
N GLY A 28 -4.42 3.59 10.06
CA GLY A 28 -3.92 4.01 11.36
C GLY A 28 -4.97 3.79 12.43
N TYR A 29 -4.56 3.32 13.59
CA TYR A 29 -5.44 2.90 14.70
C TYR A 29 -4.83 3.12 16.08
N ASP A 30 -3.81 3.97 16.20
CA ASP A 30 -3.18 4.29 17.49
C ASP A 30 -4.01 5.27 18.31
N SER A 31 -4.70 6.17 17.62
CA SER A 31 -5.66 7.09 18.20
C SER A 31 -6.61 7.61 17.13
N ALA A 32 -7.78 8.08 17.56
CA ALA A 32 -8.79 8.68 16.69
C ALA A 32 -9.33 9.97 17.31
N GLY A 33 -9.87 10.88 16.47
CA GLY A 33 -10.54 12.05 16.95
C GLY A 33 -11.24 12.82 15.85
N LEU A 34 -12.08 13.77 16.28
CA LEU A 34 -12.87 14.59 15.39
C LEU A 34 -13.06 16.02 15.96
N ALA A 35 -13.28 16.97 15.06
CA ALA A 35 -13.69 18.32 15.37
C ALA A 35 -14.97 18.66 14.61
N LEU A 36 -15.95 19.22 15.31
CA LEU A 36 -17.24 19.66 14.78
C LEU A 36 -17.45 21.15 15.10
N VAL A 37 -18.00 21.90 14.16
CA VAL A 37 -18.55 23.22 14.47
C VAL A 37 -20.07 23.08 14.51
N ASN A 38 -20.64 23.28 15.71
CA ASN A 38 -22.07 23.14 15.94
C ASN A 38 -22.87 24.33 15.36
N ARG A 39 -24.20 24.26 15.44
CA ARG A 39 -25.08 25.34 14.90
C ARG A 39 -24.94 26.66 15.61
N GLU A 40 -24.40 26.67 16.80
CA GLU A 40 -24.10 27.89 17.57
C GLU A 40 -22.72 28.48 17.23
N GLY A 41 -21.97 27.82 16.34
CA GLY A 41 -20.61 28.20 15.97
C GLY A 41 -19.54 27.75 16.95
N VAL A 42 -19.89 26.88 17.93
CA VAL A 42 -18.91 26.36 18.89
C VAL A 42 -18.08 25.26 18.22
N LEU A 43 -16.77 25.32 18.38
CA LEU A 43 -15.84 24.31 17.94
C LEU A 43 -15.63 23.27 19.05
N ASN A 44 -16.14 22.05 18.82
CA ASN A 44 -16.00 20.90 19.71
C ASN A 44 -14.93 19.96 19.18
N VAL A 45 -13.92 19.60 20.00
CA VAL A 45 -12.84 18.68 19.63
C VAL A 45 -12.85 17.49 20.58
N PHE A 46 -12.92 16.28 20.03
CA PHE A 46 -12.94 15.02 20.76
C PHE A 46 -11.82 14.12 20.28
N LYS A 47 -11.05 13.55 21.18
CA LYS A 47 -9.89 12.72 20.91
C LYS A 47 -9.84 11.54 21.87
N SER A 48 -9.44 10.37 21.37
CA SER A 48 -9.25 9.17 22.18
C SER A 48 -8.07 8.35 21.64
N LYS A 49 -7.25 7.84 22.56
CA LYS A 49 -6.29 6.78 22.26
C LYS A 49 -7.04 5.51 21.89
N GLY A 50 -6.53 4.73 20.94
CA GLY A 50 -7.11 3.47 20.49
C GLY A 50 -7.87 3.59 19.18
N LYS A 51 -8.77 2.63 18.93
CA LYS A 51 -9.52 2.50 17.68
C LYS A 51 -10.69 3.50 17.58
N VAL A 52 -11.31 3.57 16.41
CA VAL A 52 -12.49 4.43 16.19
C VAL A 52 -13.64 4.08 17.14
N ALA A 53 -13.82 2.79 17.47
CA ALA A 53 -14.82 2.35 18.45
C ALA A 53 -14.59 2.93 19.85
N ASP A 54 -13.34 3.15 20.28
CA ASP A 54 -13.02 3.79 21.57
C ASP A 54 -13.43 5.26 21.55
N LEU A 55 -13.22 5.95 20.42
CA LEU A 55 -13.70 7.32 20.22
C LEU A 55 -15.23 7.40 20.23
N GLU A 56 -15.94 6.47 19.55
CA GLU A 56 -17.41 6.42 19.57
C GLU A 56 -17.95 6.30 20.99
N HIS A 57 -17.40 5.36 21.77
CA HIS A 57 -17.79 5.21 23.19
C HIS A 57 -17.51 6.48 24.01
N PHE A 58 -16.37 7.13 23.78
CA PHE A 58 -16.00 8.37 24.49
C PHE A 58 -16.97 9.52 24.21
N VAL A 59 -17.54 9.60 23.01
CA VAL A 59 -18.40 10.72 22.59
C VAL A 59 -19.91 10.48 22.75
N GLU A 60 -20.35 9.29 23.19
CA GLU A 60 -21.78 8.91 23.32
C GLU A 60 -22.64 9.95 24.09
N SER A 61 -22.06 10.65 25.07
CA SER A 61 -22.75 11.64 25.90
C SER A 61 -22.41 13.10 25.58
N LYS A 62 -21.73 13.35 24.44
CA LYS A 62 -21.24 14.67 24.05
C LYS A 62 -22.15 15.35 23.03
N ASP A 63 -22.01 16.66 22.89
CA ASP A 63 -22.67 17.43 21.83
C ASP A 63 -21.98 17.13 20.48
N LEU A 64 -22.68 16.39 19.63
CA LEU A 64 -22.25 15.96 18.29
C LEU A 64 -23.02 16.68 17.18
N ASP A 65 -23.80 17.72 17.51
CA ASP A 65 -24.50 18.52 16.50
C ASP A 65 -23.50 19.28 15.63
N GLY A 66 -23.77 19.36 14.36
CA GLY A 66 -22.95 20.08 13.40
C GLY A 66 -23.06 19.52 11.98
N THR A 67 -22.99 20.44 11.02
CA THR A 67 -23.03 20.10 9.58
C THR A 67 -21.69 20.26 8.90
N ILE A 68 -20.66 20.55 9.68
CA ILE A 68 -19.26 20.67 9.25
C ILE A 68 -18.35 20.03 10.29
N GLY A 69 -17.34 19.32 9.81
CA GLY A 69 -16.32 18.75 10.68
C GLY A 69 -15.21 18.05 9.93
N ILE A 70 -14.17 17.75 10.69
CA ILE A 70 -12.97 17.03 10.27
C ILE A 70 -12.68 15.91 11.27
N ALA A 71 -12.15 14.79 10.79
CA ALA A 71 -11.87 13.63 11.63
C ALA A 71 -10.60 12.90 11.15
N HIS A 72 -9.95 12.20 12.06
CA HIS A 72 -8.64 11.63 11.84
C HIS A 72 -8.47 10.30 12.57
N THR A 73 -7.80 9.33 11.92
CA THR A 73 -7.17 8.19 12.59
C THR A 73 -5.67 8.33 12.48
N ARG A 74 -4.95 8.15 13.59
CA ARG A 74 -3.52 8.42 13.68
C ARG A 74 -2.70 7.13 13.67
N TRP A 75 -1.61 7.19 12.93
CA TRP A 75 -0.44 6.35 13.08
C TRP A 75 0.69 7.24 13.59
N ALA A 76 1.15 6.99 14.81
CA ALA A 76 2.09 7.90 15.49
C ALA A 76 3.47 7.93 14.79
N THR A 77 3.91 9.14 14.41
CA THR A 77 5.26 9.43 13.92
C THR A 77 6.04 10.29 14.92
N HIS A 78 5.37 11.27 15.53
CA HIS A 78 5.92 12.18 16.54
C HIS A 78 5.05 12.17 17.79
N GLY A 79 5.66 11.90 18.95
CA GLY A 79 4.96 11.79 20.24
C GLY A 79 4.22 10.46 20.43
N GLU A 80 4.16 9.98 21.66
CA GLU A 80 3.51 8.73 22.04
C GLU A 80 2.01 8.71 21.67
N PRO A 81 1.42 7.53 21.37
CA PRO A 81 -0.01 7.37 21.23
C PRO A 81 -0.74 7.64 22.56
N ASN A 82 -1.33 8.82 22.68
CA ASN A 82 -2.16 9.26 23.82
C ASN A 82 -3.21 10.29 23.35
N ASP A 83 -4.13 10.66 24.21
CA ASP A 83 -5.21 11.61 23.88
C ASP A 83 -4.69 13.01 23.55
N ILE A 84 -3.56 13.43 24.14
CA ILE A 84 -2.99 14.77 23.93
C ILE A 84 -2.41 14.86 22.51
N ASN A 85 -1.66 13.84 22.10
CA ASN A 85 -1.00 13.76 20.81
C ASN A 85 -1.93 13.29 19.67
N ALA A 86 -3.17 12.87 19.98
CA ALA A 86 -4.17 12.53 18.98
C ALA A 86 -4.64 13.77 18.19
N HIS A 87 -5.03 13.60 16.95
CA HIS A 87 -5.66 14.63 16.11
C HIS A 87 -7.19 14.63 16.30
N PRO A 88 -7.86 15.77 16.07
CA PRO A 88 -7.36 17.09 15.64
C PRO A 88 -6.57 17.84 16.70
N HIS A 89 -5.59 18.66 16.27
CA HIS A 89 -5.01 19.68 17.13
C HIS A 89 -5.77 21.00 16.99
N TYR A 90 -5.82 21.78 18.04
CA TYR A 90 -6.42 23.10 18.04
C TYR A 90 -5.37 24.15 18.42
N SER A 91 -5.57 25.37 17.94
CA SER A 91 -4.70 26.50 18.23
C SER A 91 -4.75 26.90 19.70
N ASP A 92 -3.78 27.67 20.18
CA ASP A 92 -3.65 28.07 21.57
C ASP A 92 -4.90 28.79 22.09
N SER A 93 -5.57 29.61 21.27
CA SER A 93 -6.86 30.23 21.60
C SER A 93 -8.06 29.28 21.51
N GLY A 94 -7.92 28.11 20.90
CA GLY A 94 -9.01 27.17 20.62
C GLY A 94 -9.95 27.58 19.48
N ASN A 95 -9.57 28.55 18.65
CA ASN A 95 -10.42 29.04 17.57
C ASN A 95 -10.25 28.28 16.23
N ILE A 96 -9.15 27.57 16.02
CA ILE A 96 -8.86 26.82 14.81
C ILE A 96 -8.58 25.36 15.20
N ALA A 97 -9.15 24.40 14.46
CA ALA A 97 -8.78 22.99 14.57
C ALA A 97 -8.24 22.49 13.25
N LEU A 98 -7.22 21.61 13.32
CA LEU A 98 -6.49 21.08 12.19
C LEU A 98 -6.21 19.59 12.35
N ILE A 99 -6.35 18.84 11.26
CA ILE A 99 -5.86 17.47 11.12
C ILE A 99 -4.77 17.43 10.06
N HIS A 100 -3.81 16.50 10.21
CA HIS A 100 -2.62 16.46 9.38
C HIS A 100 -2.15 15.01 9.15
N ASN A 101 -1.88 14.69 7.90
CA ASN A 101 -1.10 13.53 7.47
C ASN A 101 0.22 14.04 6.89
N GLY A 102 1.33 13.61 7.42
CA GLY A 102 2.64 14.04 6.94
C GLY A 102 3.63 14.28 8.07
N ILE A 103 4.72 14.95 7.75
CA ILE A 103 5.76 15.38 8.69
C ILE A 103 6.22 16.79 8.28
N ILE A 104 6.25 17.69 9.26
CA ILE A 104 6.80 19.05 9.11
C ILE A 104 8.23 19.03 9.64
N GLU A 105 9.19 18.94 8.75
CA GLU A 105 10.60 18.74 9.10
C GLU A 105 11.19 19.91 9.89
N ASN A 106 10.80 21.14 9.56
CA ASN A 106 11.29 22.35 10.21
C ASN A 106 10.45 22.79 11.43
N TYR A 107 9.59 21.92 11.99
CA TYR A 107 8.67 22.25 13.07
C TYR A 107 9.38 22.84 14.31
N ARG A 108 10.60 22.42 14.62
CA ARG A 108 11.34 22.89 15.79
C ARG A 108 11.64 24.38 15.71
N VAL A 109 12.13 24.84 14.57
CA VAL A 109 12.43 26.26 14.33
C VAL A 109 11.15 27.11 14.39
N LEU A 110 10.05 26.60 13.80
CA LEU A 110 8.76 27.26 13.83
C LEU A 110 8.19 27.32 15.26
N LYS A 111 8.36 26.25 16.06
CA LYS A 111 7.94 26.19 17.47
C LYS A 111 8.66 27.21 18.32
N GLU A 112 9.99 27.31 18.19
CA GLU A 112 10.81 28.30 18.92
C GLU A 112 10.33 29.74 18.64
N ALA A 113 10.14 30.08 17.36
CA ALA A 113 9.64 31.39 16.96
C ALA A 113 8.22 31.69 17.51
N LEU A 114 7.33 30.69 17.60
CA LEU A 114 6.00 30.85 18.17
C LEU A 114 6.05 31.00 19.69
N ILE A 115 6.94 30.32 20.40
CA ILE A 115 7.15 30.50 21.85
C ILE A 115 7.61 31.92 22.14
N GLU A 116 8.52 32.48 21.34
CA GLU A 116 8.95 33.90 21.49
C GLU A 116 7.78 34.90 21.29
N ASN A 117 6.76 34.49 20.51
CA ASN A 117 5.54 35.29 20.31
C ASN A 117 4.40 34.93 21.30
N GLY A 118 4.71 34.18 22.38
CA GLY A 118 3.80 33.92 23.51
C GLY A 118 2.88 32.72 23.37
N TYR A 119 3.07 31.87 22.34
CA TYR A 119 2.30 30.62 22.16
C TYR A 119 2.75 29.52 23.10
N THR A 120 1.80 28.73 23.58
CA THR A 120 2.05 27.56 24.43
C THR A 120 1.73 26.28 23.71
N PHE A 121 2.43 25.17 24.05
CA PHE A 121 2.29 23.87 23.40
C PHE A 121 1.96 22.79 24.43
N LYS A 122 0.99 21.96 24.13
CA LYS A 122 0.51 20.88 25.00
C LYS A 122 0.95 19.49 24.49
N SER A 123 1.18 19.36 23.20
CA SER A 123 1.56 18.10 22.57
C SER A 123 3.01 18.09 22.08
N ASP A 124 3.48 16.89 21.75
CA ASP A 124 4.80 16.67 21.16
C ASP A 124 4.76 16.68 19.62
N THR A 125 3.60 17.04 19.01
CA THR A 125 3.39 16.90 17.57
C THR A 125 3.80 18.15 16.80
N ASP A 126 4.30 17.94 15.61
CA ASP A 126 4.56 18.97 14.61
C ASP A 126 3.27 19.66 14.13
N THR A 127 2.15 18.96 14.21
CA THR A 127 0.82 19.44 13.82
C THR A 127 0.32 20.58 14.71
N GLU A 128 0.57 20.53 16.02
CA GLU A 128 0.22 21.65 16.94
C GLU A 128 1.02 22.91 16.59
N VAL A 129 2.25 22.74 16.10
CA VAL A 129 3.05 23.88 15.63
C VAL A 129 2.40 24.51 14.40
N LEU A 130 1.92 23.71 13.46
CA LEU A 130 1.28 24.22 12.24
C LEU A 130 -0.02 24.96 12.55
N VAL A 131 -0.90 24.44 13.40
CA VAL A 131 -2.16 25.12 13.71
C VAL A 131 -1.92 26.45 14.44
N ASN A 132 -0.91 26.52 15.31
CA ASN A 132 -0.52 27.75 15.97
C ASN A 132 0.13 28.75 15.00
N LEU A 133 0.91 28.29 14.03
CA LEU A 133 1.45 29.16 12.98
C LEU A 133 0.34 29.79 12.14
N ILE A 134 -0.67 29.00 11.76
CA ILE A 134 -1.85 29.51 11.03
C ILE A 134 -2.58 30.57 11.86
N GLU A 135 -2.80 30.34 13.14
CA GLU A 135 -3.45 31.31 14.03
C GLU A 135 -2.61 32.57 14.18
N TYR A 136 -1.30 32.45 14.40
CA TYR A 136 -0.39 33.58 14.50
C TYR A 136 -0.47 34.48 13.25
N ILE A 137 -0.40 33.90 12.06
CA ILE A 137 -0.50 34.65 10.82
C ILE A 137 -1.90 35.27 10.65
N ARG A 138 -2.94 34.50 10.96
CA ARG A 138 -4.34 34.95 10.90
C ARG A 138 -4.60 36.20 11.71
N THR A 139 -4.11 36.19 12.94
CA THR A 139 -4.31 37.29 13.91
C THR A 139 -3.38 38.45 13.63
N SER A 140 -2.10 38.23 13.41
CA SER A 140 -1.09 39.28 13.18
C SER A 140 -1.34 40.07 11.90
N ASN A 141 -1.77 39.41 10.83
CA ASN A 141 -2.00 40.05 9.53
C ASN A 141 -3.47 40.42 9.30
N ASN A 142 -4.38 40.08 10.20
CA ASN A 142 -5.83 40.27 10.07
C ASN A 142 -6.36 39.81 8.69
N CYS A 143 -5.90 38.65 8.25
CA CYS A 143 -6.19 38.07 6.92
C CYS A 143 -7.25 36.96 7.01
N THR A 144 -7.76 36.48 5.88
CA THR A 144 -8.71 35.34 5.84
C THR A 144 -8.03 34.04 6.25
N LEU A 145 -8.83 33.02 6.64
CA LEU A 145 -8.27 31.68 6.96
C LEU A 145 -7.52 31.10 5.76
N LEU A 146 -8.03 31.26 4.54
CA LEU A 146 -7.34 30.81 3.30
C LEU A 146 -5.95 31.45 3.17
N GLU A 147 -5.85 32.77 3.33
CA GLU A 147 -4.58 33.50 3.24
C GLU A 147 -3.62 33.10 4.35
N ALA A 148 -4.12 32.88 5.57
CA ALA A 148 -3.31 32.41 6.70
C ALA A 148 -2.73 31.02 6.44
N VAL A 149 -3.53 30.08 5.91
CA VAL A 149 -3.09 28.74 5.53
C VAL A 149 -2.04 28.81 4.43
N GLN A 150 -2.27 29.60 3.36
CA GLN A 150 -1.31 29.76 2.27
C GLN A 150 0.03 30.32 2.77
N GLN A 151 0.01 31.36 3.63
CA GLN A 151 1.22 31.96 4.17
C GLN A 151 1.96 31.03 5.13
N ALA A 152 1.25 30.26 5.94
CA ALA A 152 1.84 29.25 6.82
C ALA A 152 2.53 28.15 6.01
N LEU A 153 1.87 27.60 4.99
CA LEU A 153 2.40 26.52 4.16
C LEU A 153 3.60 26.93 3.31
N LYS A 154 3.78 28.22 3.00
CA LYS A 154 5.01 28.73 2.37
C LYS A 154 6.23 28.68 3.28
N GLN A 155 6.04 28.60 4.61
CA GLN A 155 7.11 28.50 5.60
C GLN A 155 7.42 27.05 5.98
N VAL A 156 6.54 26.10 5.61
CA VAL A 156 6.66 24.68 5.96
C VAL A 156 7.56 23.95 4.98
N ILE A 157 8.50 23.16 5.52
CA ILE A 157 9.30 22.17 4.79
C ILE A 157 8.79 20.80 5.19
N GLY A 158 8.50 19.92 4.21
CA GLY A 158 8.05 18.56 4.46
C GLY A 158 6.79 18.19 3.68
N ALA A 159 6.23 17.02 4.01
CA ALA A 159 5.02 16.47 3.40
C ALA A 159 3.80 16.79 4.27
N TYR A 160 2.68 17.16 3.65
CA TYR A 160 1.44 17.41 4.36
C TYR A 160 0.19 17.13 3.52
N ALA A 161 -0.85 16.63 4.18
CA ALA A 161 -2.24 16.76 3.78
C ALA A 161 -3.01 17.25 5.01
N ILE A 162 -3.58 18.43 4.94
CA ILE A 162 -4.24 19.10 6.06
C ILE A 162 -5.69 19.43 5.75
N ALA A 163 -6.53 19.44 6.80
CA ALA A 163 -7.85 20.06 6.78
C ALA A 163 -8.02 20.93 8.03
N VAL A 164 -8.60 22.11 7.81
CA VAL A 164 -8.71 23.17 8.81
C VAL A 164 -10.14 23.65 8.90
N VAL A 165 -10.65 23.78 10.13
CA VAL A 165 -11.95 24.40 10.46
C VAL A 165 -11.75 25.51 11.48
N GLU A 166 -12.60 26.53 11.43
CA GLU A 166 -12.53 27.71 12.29
C GLU A 166 -13.83 27.87 13.10
N LYS A 167 -13.71 28.18 14.38
CA LYS A 167 -14.83 28.51 15.25
C LYS A 167 -15.68 29.64 14.66
N GLY A 168 -17.00 29.50 14.70
CA GLY A 168 -17.93 30.47 14.12
C GLY A 168 -18.15 30.32 12.62
N ASN A 169 -17.31 29.55 11.91
CA ASN A 169 -17.49 29.29 10.48
C ASN A 169 -18.10 27.89 10.26
N GLN A 170 -19.38 27.86 9.90
CA GLN A 170 -20.15 26.63 9.71
C GLN A 170 -20.22 26.20 8.24
N ASP A 171 -19.60 26.94 7.35
CA ASP A 171 -19.80 26.81 5.92
C ASP A 171 -18.57 26.32 5.16
N GLN A 172 -17.37 26.41 5.76
CA GLN A 172 -16.13 26.29 5.02
C GLN A 172 -15.10 25.38 5.69
N ILE A 173 -14.49 24.48 4.93
CA ILE A 173 -13.25 23.77 5.25
C ILE A 173 -12.17 24.23 4.27
N ILE A 174 -10.98 24.55 4.80
CA ILE A 174 -9.77 24.76 3.99
C ILE A 174 -8.93 23.49 4.07
N ALA A 175 -8.50 22.98 2.92
CA ALA A 175 -7.62 21.84 2.86
C ALA A 175 -6.44 22.13 1.92
N ALA A 176 -5.30 21.48 2.17
CA ALA A 176 -4.13 21.61 1.32
C ALA A 176 -3.29 20.35 1.33
N ARG A 177 -2.51 20.14 0.26
CA ARG A 177 -1.68 18.94 0.18
C ARG A 177 -0.32 19.22 -0.46
N ARG A 178 0.68 18.45 0.02
CA ARG A 178 1.99 18.25 -0.59
C ARG A 178 2.47 16.84 -0.24
N SER A 179 2.68 15.99 -1.23
CA SER A 179 3.17 14.61 -1.12
C SER A 179 2.20 13.59 -0.46
N SER A 180 1.41 13.98 0.54
CA SER A 180 0.40 13.09 1.18
C SER A 180 -0.91 13.05 0.39
N PRO A 181 -1.59 11.88 0.24
CA PRO A 181 -2.77 11.75 -0.61
C PRO A 181 -4.00 12.51 -0.07
N MET A 182 -4.78 13.11 -1.00
CA MET A 182 -6.02 13.80 -0.70
C MET A 182 -6.98 13.79 -1.90
N VAL A 183 -8.24 13.50 -1.64
CA VAL A 183 -9.33 13.48 -2.61
C VAL A 183 -10.53 14.26 -2.07
N ILE A 184 -11.19 15.01 -2.97
CA ILE A 184 -12.42 15.73 -2.68
C ILE A 184 -13.58 15.04 -3.38
N GLY A 185 -14.62 14.68 -2.65
CA GLY A 185 -15.89 14.21 -3.18
C GLY A 185 -16.87 15.37 -3.37
N ILE A 186 -17.57 15.41 -4.50
CA ILE A 186 -18.55 16.45 -4.83
C ILE A 186 -19.96 15.84 -4.76
N GLY A 187 -20.78 16.34 -3.83
CA GLY A 187 -22.19 16.00 -3.68
C GLY A 187 -23.12 17.15 -4.09
N ASP A 188 -24.42 17.01 -3.77
CA ASP A 188 -25.42 18.07 -4.00
C ASP A 188 -25.39 19.10 -2.84
N LYS A 189 -24.71 20.22 -3.05
CA LYS A 189 -24.46 21.27 -2.04
C LYS A 189 -23.75 20.72 -0.78
N GLU A 190 -22.81 19.81 -1.02
CA GLU A 190 -21.97 19.23 0.03
C GLU A 190 -20.66 18.76 -0.56
N PHE A 191 -19.62 18.77 0.26
CA PHE A 191 -18.30 18.30 -0.08
C PHE A 191 -17.80 17.32 0.97
N PHE A 192 -17.04 16.34 0.50
CA PHE A 192 -16.36 15.34 1.28
C PHE A 192 -14.87 15.48 1.05
N LEU A 193 -14.09 15.39 2.09
CA LEU A 193 -12.64 15.32 2.03
C LEU A 193 -12.20 13.96 2.54
N ALA A 194 -11.22 13.36 1.88
CA ALA A 194 -10.64 12.11 2.36
C ALA A 194 -9.18 11.94 1.94
N SER A 195 -8.43 11.18 2.72
CA SER A 195 -7.11 10.69 2.32
C SER A 195 -7.20 9.45 1.41
N ASP A 196 -8.39 8.81 1.33
CA ASP A 196 -8.69 7.70 0.43
C ASP A 196 -10.16 7.71 0.03
N ALA A 197 -10.42 7.54 -1.26
CA ALA A 197 -11.77 7.57 -1.82
C ALA A 197 -12.70 6.46 -1.24
N ALA A 198 -12.15 5.39 -0.68
CA ALA A 198 -12.92 4.33 -0.03
C ALA A 198 -13.83 4.84 1.10
N SER A 199 -13.42 5.91 1.81
CA SER A 199 -14.19 6.48 2.91
C SER A 199 -15.44 7.24 2.46
N ILE A 200 -15.47 7.75 1.22
CA ILE A 200 -16.53 8.62 0.71
C ILE A 200 -17.37 7.99 -0.43
N VAL A 201 -17.02 6.79 -0.87
CA VAL A 201 -17.65 6.10 -2.03
C VAL A 201 -19.18 5.93 -1.90
N GLU A 202 -19.71 5.87 -0.68
CA GLU A 202 -21.15 5.74 -0.42
C GLU A 202 -21.91 7.03 -0.72
N TYR A 203 -21.25 8.16 -0.69
CA TYR A 203 -21.87 9.47 -0.76
C TYR A 203 -21.77 10.10 -2.14
N THR A 204 -20.73 9.79 -2.89
CA THR A 204 -20.51 10.35 -4.22
C THR A 204 -19.56 9.49 -5.06
N ASP A 205 -19.81 9.46 -6.38
CA ASP A 205 -18.89 8.90 -7.37
C ASP A 205 -18.09 9.98 -8.13
N LYS A 206 -18.34 11.28 -7.83
CA LYS A 206 -17.63 12.41 -8.43
C LYS A 206 -16.52 12.87 -7.52
N ILE A 207 -15.29 12.70 -7.98
CA ILE A 207 -14.10 13.01 -7.17
C ILE A 207 -13.14 13.92 -7.92
N VAL A 208 -12.34 14.66 -7.15
CA VAL A 208 -11.20 15.46 -7.61
C VAL A 208 -9.99 15.07 -6.79
N TYR A 209 -8.91 14.67 -7.45
CA TYR A 209 -7.61 14.49 -6.79
C TYR A 209 -6.92 15.85 -6.67
N VAL A 210 -6.50 16.19 -5.46
CA VAL A 210 -5.76 17.42 -5.19
C VAL A 210 -4.29 17.21 -5.60
N ASN A 211 -3.66 18.17 -6.26
CA ASN A 211 -2.25 18.12 -6.62
C ASN A 211 -1.37 18.79 -5.57
N ASP A 212 -0.06 18.55 -5.65
CA ASP A 212 0.90 19.15 -4.72
C ASP A 212 0.94 20.68 -4.85
N GLY A 213 0.94 21.35 -3.69
CA GLY A 213 0.92 22.80 -3.63
C GLY A 213 -0.45 23.45 -3.89
N GLU A 214 -1.51 22.63 -4.02
CA GLU A 214 -2.88 23.14 -4.13
C GLU A 214 -3.54 23.30 -2.75
N VAL A 215 -4.34 24.35 -2.64
CA VAL A 215 -5.21 24.66 -1.49
C VAL A 215 -6.65 24.64 -1.96
N VAL A 216 -7.48 23.88 -1.27
CA VAL A 216 -8.89 23.64 -1.60
C VAL A 216 -9.77 24.41 -0.64
N VAL A 217 -10.75 25.13 -1.16
CA VAL A 217 -11.81 25.79 -0.41
C VAL A 217 -13.11 25.03 -0.67
N MET A 218 -13.58 24.30 0.32
CA MET A 218 -14.86 23.61 0.30
C MET A 218 -15.87 24.45 1.09
N ASP A 219 -16.72 25.18 0.37
CA ASP A 219 -17.76 26.03 0.94
C ASP A 219 -19.14 25.55 0.43
N ARG A 220 -20.05 25.17 1.34
CA ARG A 220 -21.36 24.62 0.96
C ARG A 220 -22.25 25.58 0.17
N ASN A 221 -21.95 26.88 0.21
CA ASN A 221 -22.72 27.93 -0.47
C ASN A 221 -22.09 28.31 -1.83
N HIS A 222 -20.87 27.84 -2.13
CA HIS A 222 -20.12 28.18 -3.33
C HIS A 222 -19.62 26.93 -4.05
N PRO A 223 -19.33 27.00 -5.38
CA PRO A 223 -18.64 25.95 -6.09
C PRO A 223 -17.28 25.63 -5.45
N LEU A 224 -16.81 24.38 -5.62
CA LEU A 224 -15.47 23.99 -5.22
C LEU A 224 -14.44 24.94 -5.82
N LYS A 225 -13.54 25.45 -5.01
CA LYS A 225 -12.44 26.32 -5.44
C LYS A 225 -11.10 25.68 -5.10
N ILE A 226 -10.20 25.62 -6.08
CA ILE A 226 -8.84 25.13 -5.89
C ILE A 226 -7.88 26.22 -6.37
N VAL A 227 -6.92 26.56 -5.52
CA VAL A 227 -5.92 27.59 -5.80
C VAL A 227 -4.53 27.08 -5.42
N THR A 228 -3.49 27.66 -6.00
CA THR A 228 -2.11 27.41 -5.58
C THR A 228 -1.79 28.19 -4.30
N LEU A 229 -0.60 27.94 -3.72
CA LEU A 229 -0.10 28.74 -2.59
C LEU A 229 0.07 30.24 -2.96
N ASP A 230 0.19 30.56 -4.25
CA ASP A 230 0.26 31.93 -4.77
C ASP A 230 -1.10 32.48 -5.22
N ASN A 231 -2.19 31.82 -4.79
CA ASN A 231 -3.59 32.21 -5.04
C ASN A 231 -3.97 32.23 -6.54
N GLN A 232 -3.31 31.42 -7.37
CA GLN A 232 -3.69 31.21 -8.76
C GLN A 232 -4.73 30.10 -8.86
N GLU A 233 -5.79 30.28 -9.64
CA GLU A 233 -6.82 29.27 -9.81
C GLU A 233 -6.30 28.05 -10.57
N SER A 234 -6.55 26.85 -10.01
CA SER A 234 -6.22 25.56 -10.63
C SER A 234 -7.43 24.99 -11.39
N LYS A 235 -7.16 24.31 -12.49
CA LYS A 235 -8.19 23.61 -13.25
C LYS A 235 -8.71 22.41 -12.45
N ILE A 236 -10.02 22.33 -12.26
CA ILE A 236 -10.70 21.22 -11.58
C ILE A 236 -10.97 20.11 -12.58
N ASP A 237 -10.38 18.92 -12.35
CA ASP A 237 -10.59 17.71 -13.16
C ASP A 237 -11.46 16.71 -12.37
N ILE A 238 -12.76 16.70 -12.68
CA ILE A 238 -13.72 15.82 -12.01
C ILE A 238 -13.66 14.43 -12.65
N LYS A 239 -13.32 13.42 -11.84
CA LYS A 239 -13.27 12.01 -12.26
C LYS A 239 -14.42 11.23 -11.66
N LYS A 240 -14.80 10.15 -12.36
CA LYS A 240 -15.78 9.20 -11.84
C LYS A 240 -15.07 8.06 -11.11
N LEU A 241 -15.44 7.84 -9.84
CA LEU A 241 -14.90 6.78 -9.02
C LEU A 241 -15.47 5.41 -9.46
N GLN A 242 -14.59 4.47 -9.78
CA GLN A 242 -14.95 3.10 -10.16
C GLN A 242 -14.79 2.12 -8.99
N LEU A 243 -15.36 2.44 -7.85
CA LEU A 243 -15.29 1.64 -6.64
C LEU A 243 -16.69 1.35 -6.13
N SER A 244 -16.98 0.11 -5.69
CA SER A 244 -18.27 -0.27 -5.10
C SER A 244 -18.14 -0.60 -3.62
N ILE A 245 -19.21 -0.37 -2.85
CA ILE A 245 -19.27 -0.66 -1.42
C ILE A 245 -19.01 -2.15 -1.13
N SER A 246 -19.57 -3.04 -1.96
CA SER A 246 -19.41 -4.50 -1.79
C SER A 246 -17.94 -4.97 -1.84
N GLN A 247 -17.07 -4.20 -2.51
CA GLN A 247 -15.64 -4.49 -2.53
C GLN A 247 -14.93 -4.16 -1.21
N LEU A 248 -15.54 -3.29 -0.40
CA LEU A 248 -15.03 -2.82 0.89
C LEU A 248 -15.60 -3.58 2.09
N GLU A 249 -16.37 -4.64 1.85
CA GLU A 249 -16.97 -5.49 2.88
C GLU A 249 -16.30 -6.86 2.91
N LYS A 250 -16.31 -7.54 4.06
CA LYS A 250 -15.70 -8.88 4.22
C LYS A 250 -16.42 -9.97 3.43
N GLY A 251 -17.65 -9.76 2.99
CA GLY A 251 -18.38 -10.70 2.13
C GLY A 251 -18.58 -12.09 2.75
N GLY A 252 -18.78 -12.18 4.07
CA GLY A 252 -18.95 -13.45 4.80
C GLY A 252 -17.65 -14.09 5.29
N TYR A 253 -16.50 -13.58 4.93
CA TYR A 253 -15.20 -14.02 5.48
C TYR A 253 -14.95 -13.42 6.86
N PRO A 254 -14.25 -14.13 7.77
CA PRO A 254 -13.93 -13.60 9.10
C PRO A 254 -12.94 -12.41 9.02
N HIS A 255 -12.05 -12.41 8.02
CA HIS A 255 -11.01 -11.41 7.84
C HIS A 255 -10.90 -10.97 6.37
N PHE A 256 -10.46 -9.72 6.13
CA PHE A 256 -10.18 -9.22 4.78
C PHE A 256 -9.06 -10.01 4.12
N MET A 257 -7.98 -10.32 4.85
CA MET A 257 -6.87 -11.10 4.30
C MET A 257 -7.35 -12.44 3.72
N LEU A 258 -8.22 -13.18 4.42
CA LEU A 258 -8.73 -14.44 3.88
C LEU A 258 -9.60 -14.23 2.64
N LYS A 259 -10.50 -13.22 2.65
CA LYS A 259 -11.27 -12.82 1.47
C LYS A 259 -10.36 -12.54 0.29
N GLU A 260 -9.32 -11.75 0.50
CA GLU A 260 -8.37 -11.32 -0.54
C GLU A 260 -7.53 -12.49 -1.08
N ILE A 261 -7.20 -13.48 -0.25
CA ILE A 261 -6.59 -14.74 -0.69
C ILE A 261 -7.55 -15.50 -1.61
N PHE A 262 -8.83 -15.61 -1.23
CA PHE A 262 -9.85 -16.31 -2.02
C PHE A 262 -10.31 -15.54 -3.27
N GLU A 263 -10.09 -14.24 -3.34
CA GLU A 263 -10.37 -13.42 -4.52
C GLU A 263 -9.34 -13.58 -5.65
N GLN A 264 -8.18 -14.18 -5.39
CA GLN A 264 -7.07 -14.23 -6.36
C GLN A 264 -7.45 -14.85 -7.72
N PRO A 265 -8.24 -15.91 -7.83
CA PRO A 265 -8.68 -16.41 -9.14
C PRO A 265 -9.40 -15.32 -9.95
N LYS A 266 -10.31 -14.60 -9.33
CA LYS A 266 -11.05 -13.49 -9.96
C LYS A 266 -10.12 -12.32 -10.31
N THR A 267 -9.23 -11.94 -9.41
CA THR A 267 -8.31 -10.81 -9.64
C THR A 267 -7.33 -11.08 -10.76
N ILE A 268 -6.91 -12.32 -10.97
CA ILE A 268 -6.12 -12.70 -12.14
C ILE A 268 -6.92 -12.52 -13.43
N VAL A 269 -8.21 -12.94 -13.47
CA VAL A 269 -9.08 -12.67 -14.62
C VAL A 269 -9.16 -11.17 -14.91
N ASP A 270 -9.36 -10.34 -13.88
CA ASP A 270 -9.44 -8.88 -14.02
C ASP A 270 -8.10 -8.29 -14.52
N CYS A 271 -6.99 -8.82 -14.05
CA CYS A 271 -5.63 -8.44 -14.43
C CYS A 271 -5.31 -8.71 -15.91
N ILE A 272 -5.75 -9.85 -16.44
CA ILE A 272 -5.48 -10.26 -17.84
C ILE A 272 -6.55 -9.78 -18.83
N ARG A 273 -7.70 -9.31 -18.34
CA ARG A 273 -8.85 -8.93 -19.18
C ARG A 273 -8.46 -7.88 -20.23
N GLY A 274 -8.70 -8.19 -21.52
CA GLY A 274 -8.40 -7.32 -22.64
C GLY A 274 -6.90 -7.19 -22.97
N ARG A 275 -6.04 -7.93 -22.27
CA ARG A 275 -4.57 -7.89 -22.43
C ARG A 275 -4.00 -9.14 -23.08
N ILE A 276 -4.72 -10.24 -23.06
CA ILE A 276 -4.37 -11.46 -23.77
C ILE A 276 -5.50 -11.76 -24.75
N ASN A 277 -5.16 -11.86 -26.03
CA ASN A 277 -6.12 -12.29 -27.05
C ASN A 277 -6.39 -13.80 -26.89
N PRO A 278 -7.62 -14.24 -26.66
CA PRO A 278 -7.92 -15.65 -26.40
C PRO A 278 -7.76 -16.57 -27.62
N GLU A 279 -7.72 -16.01 -28.84
CA GLU A 279 -7.56 -16.78 -30.08
C GLU A 279 -6.09 -16.89 -30.51
N THR A 280 -5.37 -15.76 -30.49
CA THR A 280 -3.97 -15.70 -30.92
C THR A 280 -2.97 -15.88 -29.79
N TYR A 281 -3.41 -15.69 -28.53
CA TYR A 281 -2.59 -15.68 -27.31
C TYR A 281 -1.53 -14.57 -27.29
N ASP A 282 -1.71 -13.53 -28.12
CA ASP A 282 -0.83 -12.38 -28.09
C ASP A 282 -1.12 -11.50 -26.87
N VAL A 283 -0.05 -11.02 -26.25
CA VAL A 283 -0.12 -10.13 -25.08
C VAL A 283 0.02 -8.68 -25.55
N ILE A 284 -0.89 -7.81 -25.08
CA ILE A 284 -0.88 -6.38 -25.41
C ILE A 284 -0.99 -5.56 -24.12
N LEU A 285 -0.02 -4.72 -23.90
CA LEU A 285 0.00 -3.69 -22.85
C LEU A 285 0.21 -2.33 -23.54
N SER A 286 -0.81 -1.47 -23.54
CA SER A 286 -0.80 -0.20 -24.26
C SER A 286 0.39 0.67 -23.88
N GLY A 287 0.69 0.79 -22.57
CA GLY A 287 1.83 1.58 -22.10
C GLY A 287 3.20 1.13 -22.63
N ILE A 288 3.35 -0.18 -22.95
CA ILE A 288 4.56 -0.70 -23.61
C ILE A 288 4.52 -0.41 -25.11
N MET A 289 3.38 -0.59 -25.76
CA MET A 289 3.23 -0.31 -27.20
C MET A 289 3.54 1.13 -27.53
N ASP A 290 2.99 2.06 -26.76
CA ASP A 290 3.17 3.50 -26.93
C ASP A 290 4.65 3.94 -26.74
N ASN A 291 5.44 3.13 -26.01
CA ASN A 291 6.85 3.40 -25.69
C ASN A 291 7.80 2.31 -26.23
N ARG A 292 7.37 1.58 -27.26
CA ARG A 292 8.07 0.41 -27.80
C ARG A 292 9.56 0.64 -28.05
N GLU A 293 9.91 1.76 -28.70
CA GLU A 293 11.30 2.06 -29.07
C GLU A 293 12.20 2.25 -27.83
N ARG A 294 11.65 2.76 -26.71
CA ARG A 294 12.39 2.89 -25.45
C ARG A 294 12.73 1.51 -24.88
N PHE A 295 11.76 0.58 -24.87
CA PHE A 295 11.98 -0.79 -24.37
C PHE A 295 12.91 -1.60 -25.26
N LEU A 296 12.88 -1.38 -26.60
CA LEU A 296 13.80 -2.03 -27.53
C LEU A 296 15.25 -1.59 -27.31
N ASN A 297 15.46 -0.31 -27.04
CA ASN A 297 16.77 0.30 -26.90
C ASN A 297 17.21 0.47 -25.44
N ALA A 298 16.47 -0.06 -24.49
CA ALA A 298 16.80 0.03 -23.08
C ALA A 298 18.19 -0.56 -22.80
N ARG A 299 19.05 0.23 -22.19
CA ARG A 299 20.36 -0.21 -21.71
C ARG A 299 20.22 -1.23 -20.60
N ARG A 300 19.36 -0.92 -19.62
CA ARG A 300 18.94 -1.79 -18.52
C ARG A 300 17.57 -1.36 -18.00
N ILE A 301 16.98 -2.21 -17.19
CA ILE A 301 15.76 -1.89 -16.42
C ILE A 301 16.13 -1.87 -14.94
N ILE A 302 15.66 -0.85 -14.22
CA ILE A 302 15.83 -0.72 -12.77
C ILE A 302 14.44 -0.75 -12.13
N PHE A 303 14.17 -1.74 -11.32
CA PHE A 303 12.97 -1.75 -10.49
C PHE A 303 13.23 -0.99 -9.19
N VAL A 304 12.26 -0.15 -8.80
CA VAL A 304 12.25 0.52 -7.49
C VAL A 304 10.94 0.22 -6.78
N ALA A 305 11.02 -0.39 -5.61
CA ALA A 305 9.85 -0.84 -4.86
C ALA A 305 10.16 -1.04 -3.38
N CYS A 306 9.12 -1.29 -2.56
CA CYS A 306 9.20 -1.62 -1.15
C CYS A 306 8.42 -2.90 -0.84
N GLY A 307 8.90 -3.69 0.16
CA GLY A 307 8.19 -4.84 0.71
C GLY A 307 7.77 -5.89 -0.34
N THR A 308 6.50 -6.27 -0.32
CA THR A 308 5.92 -7.25 -1.25
C THR A 308 6.13 -6.88 -2.72
N SER A 309 6.06 -5.59 -3.07
CA SER A 309 6.31 -5.12 -4.44
C SER A 309 7.78 -5.28 -4.85
N TRP A 310 8.71 -5.19 -3.91
CA TRP A 310 10.13 -5.48 -4.14
C TRP A 310 10.34 -6.98 -4.41
N HIS A 311 9.66 -7.89 -3.67
CA HIS A 311 9.69 -9.32 -3.96
C HIS A 311 9.11 -9.66 -5.33
N ALA A 312 8.01 -9.01 -5.72
CA ALA A 312 7.45 -9.16 -7.07
C ALA A 312 8.44 -8.67 -8.15
N SER A 313 9.16 -7.58 -7.88
CA SER A 313 10.17 -7.04 -8.79
C SER A 313 11.37 -7.97 -8.98
N LEU A 314 11.79 -8.72 -7.95
CA LEU A 314 12.81 -9.78 -8.08
C LEU A 314 12.35 -10.89 -9.04
N ILE A 315 11.06 -11.25 -9.04
CA ILE A 315 10.52 -12.17 -10.05
C ILE A 315 10.57 -11.52 -11.44
N GLY A 316 10.26 -10.21 -11.51
CA GLY A 316 10.37 -9.41 -12.73
C GLY A 316 11.77 -9.38 -13.31
N GLU A 317 12.81 -9.35 -12.46
CA GLU A 317 14.22 -9.47 -12.86
C GLU A 317 14.47 -10.77 -13.59
N TYR A 318 14.15 -11.93 -12.98
CA TYR A 318 14.29 -13.22 -13.62
C TYR A 318 13.53 -13.29 -14.96
N LEU A 319 12.28 -12.80 -15.00
CA LEU A 319 11.44 -12.81 -16.20
C LEU A 319 12.05 -11.99 -17.36
N ILE A 320 12.52 -10.79 -17.06
CA ILE A 320 13.06 -9.88 -18.09
C ILE A 320 14.44 -10.33 -18.54
N GLU A 321 15.31 -10.74 -17.64
CA GLU A 321 16.63 -11.24 -18.01
C GLU A 321 16.52 -12.53 -18.83
N ASP A 322 15.64 -13.45 -18.44
CA ASP A 322 15.46 -14.72 -19.16
C ASP A 322 14.82 -14.52 -20.54
N PHE A 323 13.72 -13.78 -20.62
CA PHE A 323 12.96 -13.65 -21.85
C PHE A 323 13.43 -12.51 -22.74
N CYS A 324 13.78 -11.35 -22.17
CA CYS A 324 14.08 -10.15 -22.94
C CYS A 324 15.57 -9.92 -23.16
N ARG A 325 16.44 -10.59 -22.40
CA ARG A 325 17.89 -10.43 -22.45
C ARG A 325 18.31 -8.96 -22.24
N ILE A 326 17.62 -8.29 -21.32
CA ILE A 326 17.93 -6.92 -20.85
C ILE A 326 18.43 -7.05 -19.42
N PRO A 327 19.60 -6.48 -19.05
CA PRO A 327 20.07 -6.44 -17.66
C PRO A 327 19.08 -5.75 -16.75
N VAL A 328 18.86 -6.31 -15.55
CA VAL A 328 17.92 -5.76 -14.57
C VAL A 328 18.62 -5.54 -13.23
N GLU A 329 18.24 -4.48 -12.55
CA GLU A 329 18.58 -4.22 -11.15
C GLU A 329 17.29 -4.05 -10.35
N VAL A 330 17.23 -4.60 -9.14
CA VAL A 330 16.07 -4.46 -8.26
C VAL A 330 16.50 -3.80 -6.96
N GLU A 331 15.99 -2.60 -6.73
CA GLU A 331 16.41 -1.73 -5.65
C GLU A 331 15.29 -1.51 -4.63
N TYR A 332 15.63 -1.49 -3.35
CA TYR A 332 14.75 -0.87 -2.37
C TYR A 332 14.64 0.62 -2.67
N ALA A 333 13.42 1.13 -2.81
CA ALA A 333 13.20 2.54 -3.15
C ALA A 333 13.80 3.49 -2.10
N SER A 334 13.79 3.10 -0.81
CA SER A 334 14.43 3.83 0.29
C SER A 334 15.95 3.96 0.12
N GLU A 335 16.62 2.88 -0.30
CA GLU A 335 18.07 2.91 -0.53
C GLU A 335 18.42 3.63 -1.82
N PHE A 336 17.65 3.41 -2.89
CA PHE A 336 17.85 4.02 -4.19
C PHE A 336 17.87 5.55 -4.11
N ARG A 337 16.96 6.17 -3.34
CA ARG A 337 16.86 7.63 -3.24
C ARG A 337 18.07 8.28 -2.55
N TYR A 338 18.81 7.56 -1.69
CA TYR A 338 19.88 8.14 -0.88
C TYR A 338 21.30 7.73 -1.29
N ARG A 339 21.48 6.58 -1.95
CA ARG A 339 22.80 6.08 -2.29
C ARG A 339 23.49 6.76 -3.47
N ASN A 340 22.89 7.78 -4.08
CA ASN A 340 23.37 8.44 -5.30
C ASN A 340 23.58 7.43 -6.47
N PRO A 341 22.52 6.75 -6.95
CA PRO A 341 22.64 5.71 -7.95
C PRO A 341 23.11 6.28 -9.30
N VAL A 342 23.83 5.46 -10.07
CA VAL A 342 24.17 5.81 -11.44
C VAL A 342 22.97 5.53 -12.33
N ILE A 343 22.42 6.58 -12.94
CA ILE A 343 21.25 6.52 -13.81
C ILE A 343 21.60 7.16 -15.15
N TYR A 344 21.24 6.49 -16.25
CA TYR A 344 21.45 7.00 -17.60
C TYR A 344 20.12 7.33 -18.28
N PRO A 345 20.10 8.25 -19.27
CA PRO A 345 18.86 8.60 -19.99
C PRO A 345 18.24 7.46 -20.80
N ASP A 346 19.01 6.40 -21.11
CA ASP A 346 18.58 5.19 -21.80
C ASP A 346 18.26 4.02 -20.83
N ASP A 347 18.34 4.26 -19.52
CA ASP A 347 17.77 3.35 -18.50
C ASP A 347 16.24 3.51 -18.46
N ILE A 348 15.55 2.42 -18.14
CA ILE A 348 14.11 2.45 -17.80
C ILE A 348 13.98 2.14 -16.31
N VAL A 349 13.35 3.04 -15.58
CA VAL A 349 13.00 2.81 -14.17
C VAL A 349 11.55 2.34 -14.07
N ILE A 350 11.32 1.16 -13.48
CA ILE A 350 9.97 0.62 -13.26
C ILE A 350 9.63 0.73 -11.77
N ALA A 351 8.66 1.58 -11.44
CA ALA A 351 8.16 1.75 -10.09
C ALA A 351 6.97 0.81 -9.84
N VAL A 352 7.07 -0.07 -8.85
CA VAL A 352 6.02 -1.03 -8.50
C VAL A 352 5.43 -0.71 -7.14
N SER A 353 4.11 -0.51 -7.07
CA SER A 353 3.43 -0.18 -5.82
C SER A 353 1.96 -0.64 -5.84
N GLN A 354 1.51 -1.28 -4.76
CA GLN A 354 0.10 -1.62 -4.60
C GLN A 354 -0.73 -0.33 -4.37
N SER A 355 -0.37 0.49 -3.41
CA SER A 355 -1.13 1.71 -3.07
C SER A 355 -0.92 2.84 -4.08
N GLY A 356 0.24 2.87 -4.74
CA GLY A 356 0.67 3.99 -5.56
C GLY A 356 0.96 5.28 -4.78
N GLU A 357 1.12 5.17 -3.45
CA GLU A 357 1.32 6.31 -2.53
C GLU A 357 2.56 6.16 -1.64
N THR A 358 3.43 5.18 -1.90
CA THR A 358 4.63 4.94 -1.08
C THR A 358 5.64 6.07 -1.26
N ALA A 359 5.98 6.75 -0.17
CA ALA A 359 6.83 7.95 -0.19
C ALA A 359 8.21 7.70 -0.82
N ASP A 360 8.90 6.63 -0.40
CA ASP A 360 10.21 6.29 -0.95
C ASP A 360 10.17 6.01 -2.45
N THR A 361 9.10 5.31 -2.90
CA THR A 361 8.93 5.02 -4.34
C THR A 361 8.68 6.30 -5.14
N LEU A 362 7.91 7.26 -4.60
CA LEU A 362 7.72 8.57 -5.22
C LEU A 362 9.03 9.34 -5.33
N ALA A 363 9.81 9.38 -4.26
CA ALA A 363 11.10 10.06 -4.27
C ALA A 363 12.10 9.40 -5.23
N ALA A 364 12.09 8.06 -5.34
CA ALA A 364 12.89 7.33 -6.32
C ALA A 364 12.49 7.68 -7.78
N ILE A 365 11.18 7.85 -8.05
CA ILE A 365 10.68 8.31 -9.35
C ILE A 365 11.21 9.71 -9.68
N GLU A 366 11.10 10.64 -8.74
CA GLU A 366 11.59 12.02 -8.92
C GLU A 366 13.08 12.03 -9.22
N LEU A 367 13.88 11.28 -8.47
CA LEU A 367 15.32 11.15 -8.69
C LEU A 367 15.63 10.57 -10.08
N ALA A 368 14.92 9.53 -10.51
CA ALA A 368 15.09 8.93 -11.83
C ALA A 368 14.80 9.94 -12.96
N LYS A 369 13.70 10.69 -12.84
CA LYS A 369 13.31 11.72 -13.82
C LYS A 369 14.29 12.89 -13.87
N GLN A 370 14.81 13.34 -12.72
CA GLN A 370 15.85 14.38 -12.66
C GLN A 370 17.12 13.97 -13.41
N ASN A 371 17.43 12.67 -13.46
CA ASN A 371 18.55 12.11 -14.22
C ASN A 371 18.20 11.74 -15.67
N GLY A 372 16.98 12.05 -16.14
CA GLY A 372 16.55 11.89 -17.52
C GLY A 372 16.08 10.46 -17.89
N ALA A 373 15.95 9.54 -16.93
CA ALA A 373 15.43 8.20 -17.19
C ALA A 373 13.92 8.24 -17.47
N PHE A 374 13.46 7.31 -18.32
CA PHE A 374 12.04 7.07 -18.54
C PHE A 374 11.48 6.24 -17.38
N VAL A 375 10.37 6.68 -16.78
CA VAL A 375 9.77 6.02 -15.63
C VAL A 375 8.44 5.38 -15.99
N TYR A 376 8.33 4.06 -15.75
CA TYR A 376 7.13 3.27 -15.96
C TYR A 376 6.51 2.82 -14.64
N GLY A 377 5.19 3.00 -14.46
CA GLY A 377 4.49 2.65 -13.22
C GLY A 377 3.71 1.35 -13.31
N ILE A 378 3.83 0.47 -12.32
CA ILE A 378 2.95 -0.68 -12.12
C ILE A 378 2.20 -0.47 -10.80
N CYS A 379 0.95 -0.03 -10.87
CA CYS A 379 0.13 0.35 -9.70
C CYS A 379 -1.20 -0.39 -9.67
N ASN A 380 -1.82 -0.50 -8.50
CA ASN A 380 -3.20 -0.98 -8.40
C ASN A 380 -4.21 0.17 -8.38
N VAL A 381 -3.93 1.24 -7.64
CA VAL A 381 -4.87 2.34 -7.45
C VAL A 381 -4.81 3.33 -8.61
N ILE A 382 -5.94 3.44 -9.32
CA ILE A 382 -6.09 4.34 -10.46
C ILE A 382 -6.00 5.79 -9.97
N GLY A 383 -5.16 6.61 -10.66
CA GLY A 383 -4.99 8.02 -10.32
C GLY A 383 -4.18 8.28 -9.05
N SER A 384 -3.50 7.27 -8.50
CA SER A 384 -2.57 7.44 -7.38
C SER A 384 -1.39 8.37 -7.73
N SER A 385 -0.68 8.83 -6.72
CA SER A 385 0.45 9.76 -6.88
C SER A 385 1.56 9.17 -7.77
N ILE A 386 1.93 7.90 -7.58
CA ILE A 386 2.90 7.20 -8.43
C ILE A 386 2.39 7.11 -9.88
N ALA A 387 1.12 6.73 -10.08
CA ALA A 387 0.55 6.65 -11.43
C ALA A 387 0.54 7.99 -12.18
N ARG A 388 0.40 9.11 -11.45
CA ARG A 388 0.48 10.46 -12.04
C ARG A 388 1.92 10.95 -12.24
N ALA A 389 2.85 10.49 -11.43
CA ALA A 389 4.25 10.90 -11.49
C ALA A 389 5.04 10.15 -12.58
N THR A 390 4.59 8.98 -13.03
CA THR A 390 5.25 8.18 -14.06
C THR A 390 4.90 8.63 -15.48
N ASP A 391 5.78 8.38 -16.44
CA ASP A 391 5.60 8.79 -17.84
C ASP A 391 4.61 7.88 -18.57
N SER A 392 4.54 6.62 -18.17
CA SER A 392 3.60 5.62 -18.66
C SER A 392 3.40 4.53 -17.61
N GLY A 393 2.48 3.58 -17.80
CA GLY A 393 2.29 2.53 -16.81
C GLY A 393 1.20 1.52 -17.15
N THR A 394 1.05 0.56 -16.24
CA THR A 394 0.02 -0.48 -16.27
C THR A 394 -0.61 -0.66 -14.90
N TYR A 395 -1.94 -0.65 -14.81
CA TYR A 395 -2.65 -0.99 -13.58
C TYR A 395 -2.81 -2.51 -13.45
N ILE A 396 -2.67 -3.04 -12.23
CA ILE A 396 -2.83 -4.48 -11.98
C ILE A 396 -4.30 -4.92 -11.83
N HIS A 397 -5.23 -4.00 -11.58
CA HIS A 397 -6.69 -4.22 -11.52
C HIS A 397 -7.15 -5.33 -10.55
N VAL A 398 -6.48 -5.51 -9.42
CA VAL A 398 -6.89 -6.51 -8.41
C VAL A 398 -7.96 -6.01 -7.45
N GLY A 399 -8.49 -4.79 -7.68
CA GLY A 399 -9.44 -4.14 -6.79
C GLY A 399 -8.82 -3.66 -5.48
N PRO A 400 -9.62 -3.14 -4.53
CA PRO A 400 -9.11 -2.68 -3.24
C PRO A 400 -8.56 -3.86 -2.43
N GLU A 401 -7.43 -3.63 -1.77
CA GLU A 401 -6.79 -4.56 -0.84
C GLU A 401 -6.68 -3.87 0.52
N ILE A 402 -7.44 -4.37 1.50
CA ILE A 402 -7.66 -3.73 2.80
C ILE A 402 -6.80 -4.36 3.89
N GLY A 403 -6.64 -5.69 3.88
CA GLY A 403 -5.72 -6.39 4.78
C GLY A 403 -4.33 -5.77 4.71
N VAL A 404 -3.72 -5.47 5.86
CA VAL A 404 -2.41 -4.79 5.89
C VAL A 404 -1.35 -5.60 5.16
N ALA A 405 -1.28 -6.91 5.40
CA ALA A 405 -0.40 -7.81 4.65
C ALA A 405 -0.92 -8.03 3.23
N SER A 406 -0.14 -7.66 2.21
CA SER A 406 -0.53 -7.80 0.81
C SER A 406 -0.57 -9.27 0.38
N THR A 407 -1.59 -9.64 -0.41
CA THR A 407 -1.81 -10.99 -0.95
C THR A 407 -2.09 -10.97 -2.45
N LYS A 408 -3.29 -10.55 -2.85
CA LYS A 408 -3.71 -10.49 -4.26
C LYS A 408 -2.94 -9.45 -5.08
N ALA A 409 -2.42 -8.40 -4.44
CA ALA A 409 -1.56 -7.44 -5.13
C ALA A 409 -0.25 -8.08 -5.60
N PHE A 410 0.35 -8.97 -4.81
CA PHE A 410 1.55 -9.71 -5.20
C PHE A 410 1.30 -10.55 -6.46
N THR A 411 0.27 -11.39 -6.45
CA THR A 411 -0.06 -12.25 -7.60
C THR A 411 -0.45 -11.44 -8.83
N GLY A 412 -1.15 -10.32 -8.66
CA GLY A 412 -1.45 -9.37 -9.74
C GLY A 412 -0.20 -8.69 -10.31
N GLN A 413 0.74 -8.28 -9.46
CA GLN A 413 2.01 -7.70 -9.89
C GLN A 413 2.84 -8.71 -10.70
N VAL A 414 3.01 -9.94 -10.20
CA VAL A 414 3.74 -11.00 -10.92
C VAL A 414 3.05 -11.33 -12.26
N THR A 415 1.72 -11.33 -12.30
CA THR A 415 0.96 -11.53 -13.55
C THR A 415 1.25 -10.42 -14.57
N VAL A 416 1.23 -9.16 -14.15
CA VAL A 416 1.55 -8.03 -15.05
C VAL A 416 3.01 -8.06 -15.49
N LEU A 417 3.94 -8.36 -14.58
CA LEU A 417 5.37 -8.48 -14.88
C LEU A 417 5.63 -9.60 -15.91
N THR A 418 4.91 -10.73 -15.79
CA THR A 418 5.01 -11.82 -16.81
C THR A 418 4.49 -11.34 -18.17
N MET A 419 3.33 -10.67 -18.22
CA MET A 419 2.81 -10.12 -19.47
C MET A 419 3.76 -9.08 -20.08
N LEU A 420 4.35 -8.22 -19.26
CA LEU A 420 5.33 -7.21 -19.66
C LEU A 420 6.56 -7.88 -20.29
N ALA A 421 7.13 -8.86 -19.62
CA ALA A 421 8.29 -9.60 -20.12
C ALA A 421 7.98 -10.32 -21.46
N LEU A 422 6.84 -11.01 -21.55
CA LEU A 422 6.40 -11.66 -22.78
C LEU A 422 6.27 -10.69 -23.95
N MET A 423 5.66 -9.53 -23.69
CA MET A 423 5.46 -8.53 -24.72
C MET A 423 6.77 -7.91 -25.20
N ILE A 424 7.67 -7.51 -24.29
CA ILE A 424 8.98 -6.96 -24.63
C ILE A 424 9.80 -8.01 -25.41
N ALA A 425 9.83 -9.26 -24.93
CA ALA A 425 10.57 -10.35 -25.56
C ALA A 425 10.08 -10.65 -26.98
N ARG A 426 8.76 -10.62 -27.20
CA ARG A 426 8.16 -10.77 -28.53
C ARG A 426 8.54 -9.63 -29.47
N VAL A 427 8.51 -8.41 -28.97
CA VAL A 427 8.87 -7.20 -29.74
C VAL A 427 10.37 -7.21 -30.10
N LYS A 428 11.23 -7.66 -29.18
CA LYS A 428 12.68 -7.84 -29.41
C LYS A 428 13.03 -9.06 -30.27
N GLY A 429 12.11 -10.02 -30.38
CA GLY A 429 12.37 -11.29 -31.06
C GLY A 429 13.29 -12.24 -30.28
N THR A 430 13.40 -12.07 -28.97
CA THR A 430 14.25 -12.92 -28.10
C THR A 430 13.57 -14.22 -27.69
N ILE A 431 12.24 -14.32 -27.80
CA ILE A 431 11.48 -15.56 -27.70
C ILE A 431 10.63 -15.76 -28.95
N ASP A 432 10.38 -17.03 -29.31
CA ASP A 432 9.50 -17.36 -30.42
C ASP A 432 8.01 -17.23 -30.03
N GLN A 433 7.14 -17.33 -31.04
CA GLN A 433 5.70 -17.22 -30.84
C GLN A 433 5.12 -18.43 -30.09
N GLU A 434 5.68 -19.60 -30.24
CA GLU A 434 5.20 -20.83 -29.62
C GLU A 434 5.43 -20.78 -28.08
N CYS A 435 6.62 -20.39 -27.64
CA CYS A 435 6.97 -20.19 -26.25
C CYS A 435 6.03 -19.16 -25.60
N SER A 436 5.86 -17.99 -26.24
CA SER A 436 4.95 -16.95 -25.75
C SER A 436 3.50 -17.44 -25.62
N ARG A 437 3.00 -18.13 -26.64
CA ARG A 437 1.64 -18.71 -26.64
C ARG A 437 1.45 -19.75 -25.53
N LYS A 438 2.44 -20.60 -25.29
CA LYS A 438 2.39 -21.60 -24.22
C LYS A 438 2.22 -20.93 -22.86
N ILE A 439 3.00 -19.91 -22.57
CA ILE A 439 2.91 -19.18 -21.29
C ILE A 439 1.57 -18.41 -21.20
N ALA A 440 1.14 -17.76 -22.28
CA ALA A 440 -0.15 -17.05 -22.30
C ALA A 440 -1.35 -17.99 -22.08
N LYS A 441 -1.31 -19.23 -22.59
CA LYS A 441 -2.31 -20.27 -22.31
C LYS A 441 -2.34 -20.64 -20.82
N HIS A 442 -1.17 -20.77 -20.19
CA HIS A 442 -1.09 -21.02 -18.75
C HIS A 442 -1.64 -19.84 -17.96
N LEU A 443 -1.36 -18.58 -18.36
CA LEU A 443 -1.94 -17.38 -17.74
C LEU A 443 -3.47 -17.37 -17.79
N LEU A 444 -4.07 -17.70 -18.95
CA LEU A 444 -5.52 -17.79 -19.11
C LEU A 444 -6.15 -18.91 -18.26
N ASN A 445 -5.43 -20.01 -18.02
CA ASN A 445 -5.89 -21.10 -17.19
C ASN A 445 -5.59 -20.92 -15.69
N LEU A 446 -4.76 -19.94 -15.35
CA LEU A 446 -4.28 -19.74 -13.98
C LEU A 446 -5.42 -19.56 -12.95
N PRO A 447 -6.54 -18.89 -13.26
CA PRO A 447 -7.67 -18.79 -12.31
C PRO A 447 -8.19 -20.17 -11.86
N ALA A 448 -8.36 -21.11 -12.78
CA ALA A 448 -8.82 -22.48 -12.47
C ALA A 448 -7.77 -23.25 -11.62
N VAL A 449 -6.49 -23.06 -11.91
CA VAL A 449 -5.39 -23.61 -11.10
C VAL A 449 -5.44 -23.06 -9.67
N LEU A 450 -5.65 -21.77 -9.50
CA LEU A 450 -5.74 -21.15 -8.16
C LEU A 450 -6.99 -21.61 -7.40
N GLU A 451 -8.12 -21.83 -8.06
CA GLU A 451 -9.29 -22.46 -7.43
C GLU A 451 -8.99 -23.86 -6.89
N GLU A 452 -8.17 -24.67 -7.62
CA GLU A 452 -7.71 -25.98 -7.13
C GLU A 452 -6.81 -25.82 -5.89
N VAL A 453 -5.88 -24.86 -5.90
CA VAL A 453 -4.99 -24.58 -4.77
C VAL A 453 -5.78 -24.13 -3.53
N LEU A 454 -6.79 -23.29 -3.69
CA LEU A 454 -7.61 -22.79 -2.59
C LEU A 454 -8.41 -23.89 -1.89
N ARG A 455 -8.69 -25.03 -2.54
CA ARG A 455 -9.30 -26.21 -1.89
C ARG A 455 -8.40 -26.85 -0.83
N LEU A 456 -7.12 -26.51 -0.80
CA LEU A 456 -6.19 -26.95 0.25
C LEU A 456 -6.37 -26.19 1.57
N ASN A 457 -7.22 -25.16 1.62
CA ASN A 457 -7.41 -24.29 2.78
C ASN A 457 -7.59 -25.06 4.09
N ASP A 458 -8.53 -26.00 4.13
CA ASP A 458 -8.87 -26.72 5.36
C ASP A 458 -7.72 -27.64 5.81
N ARG A 459 -7.06 -28.30 4.86
CA ARG A 459 -5.87 -29.13 5.15
C ARG A 459 -4.72 -28.27 5.70
N ILE A 460 -4.49 -27.08 5.12
CA ILE A 460 -3.46 -26.15 5.61
C ILE A 460 -3.84 -25.62 6.99
N ALA A 461 -5.13 -25.30 7.22
CA ALA A 461 -5.63 -24.89 8.54
C ALA A 461 -5.38 -25.95 9.61
N ASP A 462 -5.58 -27.22 9.27
CA ASP A 462 -5.38 -28.30 10.24
C ASP A 462 -3.93 -28.50 10.62
N PHE A 463 -3.00 -28.57 9.65
CA PHE A 463 -1.61 -28.77 10.02
C PHE A 463 -0.92 -27.50 10.54
N SER A 464 -1.43 -26.30 10.24
CA SER A 464 -0.91 -25.03 10.77
C SER A 464 -0.93 -24.97 12.30
N LYS A 465 -1.88 -25.69 12.94
CA LYS A 465 -2.00 -25.80 14.40
C LYS A 465 -0.74 -26.35 15.05
N ILE A 466 -0.02 -27.22 14.33
CA ILE A 466 1.22 -27.85 14.81
C ILE A 466 2.34 -26.82 15.02
N PHE A 467 2.33 -25.72 14.26
CA PHE A 467 3.41 -24.75 14.25
C PHE A 467 3.18 -23.51 15.12
N THR A 468 2.12 -23.53 15.95
CA THR A 468 1.82 -22.41 16.86
C THR A 468 2.87 -22.20 17.95
N TYR A 469 3.67 -23.23 18.25
CA TYR A 469 4.80 -23.16 19.20
C TYR A 469 5.98 -22.39 18.63
N ALA A 470 6.17 -22.37 17.31
CA ALA A 470 7.37 -21.88 16.68
C ALA A 470 7.55 -20.35 16.88
N HIS A 471 8.80 -19.97 17.14
CA HIS A 471 9.24 -18.58 17.25
C HIS A 471 10.01 -18.13 16.02
N ASN A 472 10.57 -19.07 15.28
CA ASN A 472 11.39 -18.84 14.11
C ASN A 472 10.98 -19.78 12.97
N PHE A 473 11.21 -19.34 11.72
CA PHE A 473 11.02 -20.12 10.50
C PHE A 473 12.09 -19.78 9.47
N ILE A 474 12.51 -20.76 8.70
CA ILE A 474 13.33 -20.55 7.51
C ILE A 474 12.50 -20.90 6.27
N TYR A 475 12.61 -20.08 5.23
CA TYR A 475 12.01 -20.31 3.93
C TYR A 475 13.10 -20.46 2.89
N LEU A 476 13.04 -21.49 2.05
CA LEU A 476 14.04 -21.81 1.05
C LEU A 476 13.44 -21.90 -0.35
N GLY A 477 14.09 -21.26 -1.31
CA GLY A 477 13.73 -21.34 -2.72
C GLY A 477 14.97 -21.16 -3.60
N ARG A 478 14.83 -21.49 -4.89
CA ARG A 478 15.83 -21.22 -5.94
C ARG A 478 15.17 -20.62 -7.17
N GLY A 479 15.92 -19.87 -7.98
CA GLY A 479 15.40 -19.23 -9.18
C GLY A 479 14.15 -18.40 -8.84
N TYR A 480 13.08 -18.57 -9.63
CA TYR A 480 11.79 -17.90 -9.38
C TYR A 480 11.18 -18.19 -8.01
N ASN A 481 11.54 -19.31 -7.38
CA ASN A 481 11.03 -19.68 -6.06
C ASN A 481 11.75 -18.98 -4.91
N TYR A 482 12.94 -18.39 -5.11
CA TYR A 482 13.61 -17.64 -4.07
C TYR A 482 12.83 -16.36 -3.65
N PRO A 483 12.44 -15.46 -4.55
CA PRO A 483 11.58 -14.33 -4.18
C PRO A 483 10.24 -14.77 -3.58
N THR A 484 9.70 -15.93 -3.99
CA THR A 484 8.47 -16.49 -3.41
C THR A 484 8.69 -16.95 -1.97
N ALA A 485 9.86 -17.49 -1.64
CA ALA A 485 10.26 -17.83 -0.29
C ALA A 485 10.37 -16.58 0.60
N LEU A 486 10.97 -15.50 0.08
CA LEU A 486 11.02 -14.19 0.75
C LEU A 486 9.62 -13.67 1.06
N GLU A 487 8.71 -13.75 0.09
CA GLU A 487 7.32 -13.29 0.26
C GLU A 487 6.56 -14.13 1.29
N GLY A 488 6.71 -15.45 1.27
CA GLY A 488 6.12 -16.35 2.29
C GLY A 488 6.64 -16.03 3.70
N ALA A 489 7.93 -15.80 3.86
CA ALA A 489 8.55 -15.40 5.12
C ALA A 489 8.03 -14.03 5.59
N LEU A 490 7.89 -13.06 4.68
CA LEU A 490 7.33 -11.76 4.98
C LEU A 490 5.88 -11.88 5.49
N LYS A 491 5.03 -12.65 4.82
CA LYS A 491 3.64 -12.84 5.26
C LYS A 491 3.56 -13.45 6.67
N LEU A 492 4.36 -14.48 6.95
CA LEU A 492 4.37 -15.09 8.26
C LEU A 492 4.81 -14.10 9.36
N LYS A 493 5.89 -13.35 9.12
CA LYS A 493 6.41 -12.39 10.11
C LYS A 493 5.45 -11.24 10.37
N GLU A 494 4.81 -10.69 9.34
CA GLU A 494 3.90 -9.55 9.44
C GLU A 494 2.71 -9.82 10.35
N ILE A 495 2.06 -10.98 10.21
CA ILE A 495 0.77 -11.25 10.84
C ILE A 495 0.85 -12.16 12.06
N SER A 496 1.88 -13.01 12.17
CA SER A 496 2.02 -13.95 13.31
C SER A 496 3.05 -13.49 14.36
N TYR A 497 3.92 -12.54 14.00
CA TYR A 497 5.07 -12.07 14.78
C TYR A 497 6.14 -13.15 15.02
N ILE A 498 6.12 -14.21 14.22
CA ILE A 498 7.18 -15.21 14.16
C ILE A 498 8.34 -14.63 13.35
N HIS A 499 9.56 -14.75 13.84
CA HIS A 499 10.74 -14.38 13.05
C HIS A 499 10.90 -15.36 11.89
N ALA A 500 10.71 -14.90 10.67
CA ALA A 500 10.79 -15.71 9.47
C ALA A 500 11.72 -15.07 8.44
N GLU A 501 12.63 -15.85 7.86
CA GLU A 501 13.58 -15.39 6.87
C GLU A 501 13.59 -16.30 5.64
N GLY A 502 13.74 -15.68 4.47
CA GLY A 502 13.89 -16.40 3.20
C GLY A 502 15.35 -16.39 2.75
N TYR A 503 15.83 -17.55 2.26
CA TYR A 503 17.18 -17.68 1.72
C TYR A 503 17.16 -18.38 0.36
N PRO A 504 18.11 -18.05 -0.54
CA PRO A 504 18.44 -18.96 -1.64
C PRO A 504 18.90 -20.28 -1.03
N ALA A 505 18.28 -21.40 -1.43
CA ALA A 505 18.51 -22.67 -0.74
C ALA A 505 20.01 -23.11 -0.72
N ALA A 506 20.81 -22.69 -1.70
CA ALA A 506 22.24 -22.93 -1.69
C ALA A 506 22.98 -22.16 -0.58
N GLU A 507 22.56 -20.91 -0.31
CA GLU A 507 23.20 -20.03 0.65
C GLU A 507 23.00 -20.48 2.11
N MET A 508 22.06 -21.40 2.33
CA MET A 508 21.87 -22.02 3.63
C MET A 508 23.20 -22.59 4.19
N LYS A 509 24.06 -23.14 3.33
CA LYS A 509 25.36 -23.73 3.70
C LYS A 509 26.39 -22.70 4.21
N HIS A 510 26.20 -21.44 3.88
CA HIS A 510 27.12 -20.36 4.17
C HIS A 510 26.78 -19.58 5.45
N GLY A 511 26.09 -20.23 6.40
CA GLY A 511 25.76 -19.66 7.72
C GLY A 511 24.42 -20.15 8.27
N PRO A 512 23.28 -19.94 7.58
CA PRO A 512 21.95 -20.23 8.12
C PRO A 512 21.71 -21.68 8.55
N ILE A 513 22.45 -22.65 7.99
CA ILE A 513 22.38 -24.08 8.37
C ILE A 513 22.72 -24.30 9.85
N ALA A 514 23.47 -23.40 10.48
CA ALA A 514 23.77 -23.45 11.92
C ALA A 514 22.52 -23.27 12.80
N LEU A 515 21.44 -22.71 12.26
CA LEU A 515 20.16 -22.48 12.96
C LEU A 515 19.23 -23.70 12.89
N ILE A 516 19.57 -24.73 12.10
CA ILE A 516 18.71 -25.88 11.88
C ILE A 516 18.74 -26.80 13.09
N ASP A 517 17.58 -26.96 13.71
CA ASP A 517 17.28 -27.90 14.77
C ASP A 517 15.81 -28.37 14.69
N ALA A 518 15.35 -29.11 15.70
CA ALA A 518 13.99 -29.65 15.76
C ALA A 518 12.91 -28.56 16.02
N GLU A 519 13.29 -27.38 16.49
CA GLU A 519 12.39 -26.27 16.83
C GLU A 519 12.39 -25.16 15.76
N MET A 520 13.25 -25.29 14.74
CA MET A 520 13.35 -24.40 13.58
C MET A 520 12.66 -25.02 12.35
N PRO A 521 11.33 -24.89 12.19
CA PRO A 521 10.65 -25.38 10.98
C PRO A 521 11.18 -24.69 9.73
N THR A 522 11.43 -25.47 8.70
CA THR A 522 11.91 -24.98 7.41
C THR A 522 10.87 -25.25 6.32
N ILE A 523 10.49 -24.22 5.60
CA ILE A 523 9.64 -24.35 4.40
C ILE A 523 10.57 -24.36 3.19
N ALA A 524 10.48 -25.42 2.36
CA ALA A 524 11.25 -25.53 1.13
C ALA A 524 10.32 -25.62 -0.08
N ILE A 525 10.52 -24.73 -1.06
CA ILE A 525 9.77 -24.73 -2.31
C ILE A 525 10.54 -25.60 -3.33
N ALA A 526 10.00 -26.78 -3.62
CA ALA A 526 10.61 -27.78 -4.50
C ALA A 526 9.64 -28.13 -5.64
N THR A 527 9.37 -27.17 -6.50
CA THR A 527 8.57 -27.35 -7.71
C THR A 527 9.45 -27.72 -8.91
N PRO A 528 8.91 -28.38 -9.95
CA PRO A 528 9.68 -28.79 -11.10
C PRO A 528 10.29 -27.58 -11.84
N ASP A 529 11.59 -27.46 -11.77
CA ASP A 529 12.42 -26.49 -12.47
C ASP A 529 13.82 -27.06 -12.70
N HIS A 530 14.69 -26.32 -13.39
CA HIS A 530 16.07 -26.72 -13.65
C HIS A 530 16.93 -26.86 -12.39
N THR A 531 16.46 -26.37 -11.23
CA THR A 531 17.16 -26.43 -9.93
C THR A 531 16.57 -27.48 -8.97
N TYR A 532 15.53 -28.20 -9.36
CA TYR A 532 14.78 -29.14 -8.53
C TYR A 532 15.67 -30.14 -7.76
N GLU A 533 16.56 -30.85 -8.46
CA GLU A 533 17.47 -31.82 -7.83
C GLU A 533 18.39 -31.18 -6.78
N LYS A 534 18.79 -29.93 -7.00
CA LYS A 534 19.60 -29.17 -6.04
C LYS A 534 18.79 -28.77 -4.81
N THR A 535 17.52 -28.43 -5.00
CA THR A 535 16.60 -28.13 -3.90
C THR A 535 16.30 -29.39 -3.09
N ALA A 536 16.05 -30.52 -3.74
CA ALA A 536 15.89 -31.81 -3.08
C ALA A 536 17.11 -32.19 -2.23
N SER A 537 18.31 -32.00 -2.74
CA SER A 537 19.56 -32.21 -1.99
C SER A 537 19.67 -31.29 -0.75
N ASN A 538 19.24 -30.01 -0.86
CA ASN A 538 19.24 -29.11 0.31
C ASN A 538 18.22 -29.55 1.37
N ILE A 539 17.10 -30.12 0.99
CA ILE A 539 16.11 -30.69 1.93
C ILE A 539 16.73 -31.85 2.72
N GLU A 540 17.46 -32.77 2.04
CA GLU A 540 18.17 -33.86 2.70
C GLU A 540 19.21 -33.36 3.72
N GLU A 541 19.91 -32.28 3.40
CA GLU A 541 20.90 -31.67 4.30
C GLU A 541 20.28 -31.13 5.58
N ILE A 542 19.05 -30.58 5.49
CA ILE A 542 18.28 -30.10 6.65
C ILE A 542 17.82 -31.32 7.48
N LYS A 543 17.28 -32.34 6.82
CA LYS A 543 16.85 -33.58 7.47
C LYS A 543 17.98 -34.29 8.22
N ALA A 544 19.18 -34.32 7.62
CA ALA A 544 20.37 -34.91 8.25
C ALA A 544 20.78 -34.20 9.57
N ARG A 545 20.29 -32.98 9.82
CA ARG A 545 20.51 -32.19 11.04
C ARG A 545 19.34 -32.19 12.01
N GLY A 546 18.33 -33.05 11.75
CA GLY A 546 17.13 -33.14 12.59
C GLY A 546 16.11 -32.03 12.36
N GLY A 547 16.28 -31.21 11.32
CA GLY A 547 15.35 -30.16 10.98
C GLY A 547 13.99 -30.71 10.53
N LYS A 548 12.92 -29.99 10.87
CA LYS A 548 11.55 -30.27 10.41
C LYS A 548 11.27 -29.54 9.11
N VAL A 549 10.91 -30.26 8.07
CA VAL A 549 10.72 -29.71 6.74
C VAL A 549 9.26 -29.78 6.29
N ILE A 550 8.73 -28.63 5.91
CA ILE A 550 7.48 -28.45 5.22
C ILE A 550 7.83 -28.17 3.73
N THR A 551 7.35 -28.98 2.81
CA THR A 551 7.64 -28.76 1.40
C THR A 551 6.42 -28.32 0.61
N VAL A 552 6.63 -27.39 -0.34
CA VAL A 552 5.66 -27.12 -1.40
C VAL A 552 6.17 -27.83 -2.65
N ILE A 553 5.44 -28.84 -3.11
CA ILE A 553 5.85 -29.76 -4.16
C ILE A 553 4.80 -29.87 -5.27
N ALA A 554 5.21 -30.37 -6.42
CA ALA A 554 4.27 -30.73 -7.47
C ALA A 554 3.33 -31.86 -7.02
N LYS A 555 2.11 -31.84 -7.51
CA LYS A 555 1.15 -32.92 -7.29
C LYS A 555 1.70 -34.26 -7.78
N GLY A 556 1.80 -35.24 -6.87
CA GLY A 556 2.33 -36.58 -7.15
C GLY A 556 3.86 -36.69 -7.11
N ASP A 557 4.58 -35.70 -6.58
CA ASP A 557 6.02 -35.79 -6.36
C ASP A 557 6.34 -36.71 -5.18
N GLU A 558 6.73 -37.95 -5.49
CA GLU A 558 7.09 -38.95 -4.48
C GLU A 558 8.54 -38.85 -3.98
N GLN A 559 9.40 -38.14 -4.71
CA GLN A 559 10.82 -38.01 -4.36
C GLN A 559 10.99 -37.11 -3.14
N VAL A 560 10.62 -35.84 -3.24
CA VAL A 560 10.74 -34.86 -2.16
C VAL A 560 9.74 -35.15 -1.03
N ARG A 561 8.56 -35.71 -1.35
CA ARG A 561 7.56 -36.12 -0.35
C ARG A 561 8.14 -37.06 0.71
N LYS A 562 9.00 -38.02 0.33
CA LYS A 562 9.61 -38.97 1.27
C LYS A 562 10.56 -38.31 2.26
N SER A 563 11.18 -37.21 1.88
CA SER A 563 12.11 -36.44 2.71
C SER A 563 11.42 -35.32 3.50
N SER A 564 10.10 -35.17 3.37
CA SER A 564 9.32 -34.12 4.02
C SER A 564 8.61 -34.63 5.27
N ASP A 565 8.56 -33.82 6.33
CA ASP A 565 7.70 -34.10 7.50
C ASP A 565 6.23 -33.72 7.18
N TYR A 566 6.07 -32.61 6.45
CA TYR A 566 4.79 -32.13 5.96
C TYR A 566 4.94 -31.65 4.53
N PHE A 567 3.89 -31.73 3.73
CA PHE A 567 3.94 -31.29 2.34
C PHE A 567 2.61 -30.67 1.88
N ILE A 568 2.74 -29.75 0.94
CA ILE A 568 1.63 -29.10 0.24
C ILE A 568 1.82 -29.40 -1.25
N GLU A 569 0.91 -30.14 -1.84
CA GLU A 569 0.93 -30.47 -3.27
C GLU A 569 0.19 -29.40 -4.06
N VAL A 570 0.85 -28.85 -5.08
CA VAL A 570 0.29 -27.83 -5.98
C VAL A 570 0.27 -28.29 -7.43
N PRO A 571 -0.70 -27.85 -8.25
CA PRO A 571 -0.68 -28.07 -9.70
C PRO A 571 0.54 -27.43 -10.35
N VAL A 572 1.03 -28.01 -11.42
CA VAL A 572 2.18 -27.51 -12.20
C VAL A 572 1.70 -26.64 -13.36
N VAL A 573 2.29 -25.47 -13.48
CA VAL A 573 2.14 -24.55 -14.61
C VAL A 573 3.52 -24.26 -15.24
N ALA A 574 3.62 -23.32 -16.16
CA ALA A 574 4.92 -22.86 -16.65
C ALA A 574 5.79 -22.37 -15.48
N GLU A 575 7.09 -22.70 -15.46
CA GLU A 575 8.03 -22.41 -14.38
C GLU A 575 7.93 -20.95 -13.91
N CYS A 576 7.91 -20.00 -14.84
CA CYS A 576 7.79 -18.57 -14.58
C CYS A 576 6.48 -18.12 -13.88
N LEU A 577 5.45 -18.97 -13.87
CA LEU A 577 4.16 -18.75 -13.22
C LEU A 577 4.02 -19.49 -11.88
N MET A 578 4.93 -20.41 -11.56
CA MET A 578 4.92 -21.12 -10.28
C MET A 578 4.93 -20.19 -9.06
N PRO A 579 5.60 -19.02 -9.06
CA PRO A 579 5.50 -18.05 -7.97
C PRO A 579 4.08 -17.68 -7.58
N ILE A 580 3.16 -17.52 -8.56
CA ILE A 580 1.76 -17.18 -8.31
C ILE A 580 1.04 -18.38 -7.65
N VAL A 581 1.28 -19.58 -8.13
CA VAL A 581 0.65 -20.82 -7.63
C VAL A 581 1.13 -21.15 -6.22
N VAL A 582 2.42 -21.00 -5.96
CA VAL A 582 3.07 -21.35 -4.68
C VAL A 582 2.77 -20.29 -3.59
N SER A 583 2.63 -19.02 -3.94
CA SER A 583 2.37 -17.96 -2.95
C SER A 583 1.04 -18.16 -2.22
N VAL A 584 0.00 -18.69 -2.88
CA VAL A 584 -1.32 -18.87 -2.27
C VAL A 584 -1.31 -19.82 -1.06
N PRO A 585 -0.76 -21.03 -1.12
CA PRO A 585 -0.68 -21.89 0.06
C PRO A 585 0.25 -21.35 1.14
N LEU A 586 1.29 -20.57 0.80
CA LEU A 586 2.13 -19.89 1.79
C LEU A 586 1.36 -18.77 2.50
N GLN A 587 0.52 -18.03 1.79
CA GLN A 587 -0.38 -17.03 2.38
C GLN A 587 -1.40 -17.67 3.32
N LEU A 588 -2.02 -18.79 2.91
CA LEU A 588 -2.96 -19.55 3.75
C LEU A 588 -2.27 -20.09 5.01
N LEU A 589 -1.05 -20.62 4.89
CA LEU A 589 -0.28 -21.12 6.03
C LEU A 589 0.01 -20.01 7.04
N ALA A 590 0.51 -18.87 6.56
CA ALA A 590 0.78 -17.71 7.41
C ALA A 590 -0.51 -17.21 8.10
N TYR A 591 -1.61 -17.10 7.35
CA TYR A 591 -2.92 -16.71 7.86
C TYR A 591 -3.39 -17.64 8.99
N HIS A 592 -3.41 -18.95 8.77
CA HIS A 592 -3.90 -19.91 9.78
C HIS A 592 -3.00 -20.00 11.01
N ILE A 593 -1.67 -19.91 10.85
CA ILE A 593 -0.76 -19.84 12.00
C ILE A 593 -1.06 -18.60 12.84
N ALA A 594 -1.26 -17.44 12.21
CA ALA A 594 -1.56 -16.20 12.91
C ALA A 594 -2.91 -16.24 13.64
N VAL A 595 -3.96 -16.73 12.99
CA VAL A 595 -5.28 -16.92 13.60
C VAL A 595 -5.21 -17.90 14.79
N ASN A 596 -4.51 -19.03 14.65
CA ASN A 596 -4.32 -19.99 15.74
C ASN A 596 -3.52 -19.41 16.92
N LYS A 597 -2.68 -18.40 16.68
CA LYS A 597 -1.96 -17.62 17.73
C LYS A 597 -2.82 -16.49 18.31
N GLY A 598 -4.09 -16.34 17.89
CA GLY A 598 -5.00 -15.27 18.35
C GLY A 598 -4.55 -13.87 17.91
N ARG A 599 -3.93 -13.74 16.71
CA ARG A 599 -3.46 -12.45 16.18
C ARG A 599 -4.53 -11.83 15.28
N ASP A 600 -4.59 -10.50 15.29
CA ASP A 600 -5.36 -9.74 14.30
C ASP A 600 -4.58 -9.73 12.97
N VAL A 601 -5.10 -10.45 11.98
CA VAL A 601 -4.43 -10.61 10.67
C VAL A 601 -4.72 -9.45 9.72
N ASP A 602 -5.80 -8.70 9.95
CA ASP A 602 -6.16 -7.55 9.12
C ASP A 602 -5.43 -6.27 9.57
N GLN A 603 -5.19 -6.16 10.90
CA GLN A 603 -4.55 -5.00 11.53
C GLN A 603 -3.42 -5.47 12.48
N PRO A 604 -2.34 -6.06 11.95
CA PRO A 604 -1.22 -6.51 12.77
C PRO A 604 -0.51 -5.31 13.42
N ARG A 605 -0.06 -5.49 14.67
CA ARG A 605 0.60 -4.41 15.44
C ARG A 605 1.79 -3.83 14.68
N ASN A 606 2.03 -2.53 14.83
CA ASN A 606 3.20 -1.83 14.30
C ASN A 606 3.31 -1.85 12.76
N LEU A 607 2.23 -2.14 12.04
CA LEU A 607 2.19 -2.11 10.58
C LEU A 607 1.04 -1.27 10.07
N ALA A 608 1.27 -0.56 9.00
CA ALA A 608 0.26 0.16 8.23
C ALA A 608 0.24 -0.35 6.78
N LYS A 609 -0.92 -0.30 6.11
CA LYS A 609 -1.08 -0.81 4.73
C LYS A 609 -0.14 -0.16 3.73
N SER A 610 0.18 1.11 3.89
CA SER A 610 1.15 1.80 3.05
C SER A 610 1.85 2.92 3.83
N VAL A 611 3.12 3.15 3.53
CA VAL A 611 3.97 4.17 4.16
C VAL A 611 4.06 5.37 3.21
N THR A 612 3.42 6.48 3.59
CA THR A 612 3.35 7.73 2.79
C THR A 612 4.17 8.87 3.38
N VAL A 613 4.87 8.60 4.45
CA VAL A 613 5.81 9.50 5.11
C VAL A 613 7.10 8.74 5.37
N GLU A 614 8.19 9.46 5.48
CA GLU A 614 9.48 8.94 5.86
C GLU A 614 9.67 8.98 7.37
#